data_131eca825f8d28e017db94d0d4ea2a88
#
_entry.id   131eca825f8d28e017db94d0d4ea2a88
#
_cell.length_a   1.000
_cell.length_b   1.000
_cell.length_c   1.000
_cell.angle_alpha   90.00
_cell.angle_beta   90.00
_cell.angle_gamma   90.00
#
_symmetry.space_group_name_H-M   'P 1'
#
loop_
_entity.id
_entity.type
_entity.pdbx_description
1 polymer ?
#
loop_
_entity_poly.entity_id
_entity_poly.type
_entity_poly.pdbx_seq_one_letter_code
_entity_poly.pdbx_strand_id
1 'polypeptide(L)'
;MKNFKKPFALVLAAAMTLGLTACSEGDGGSGGGGNSTTTAATTTKAPEQSFAEVTAAPIDETAATGTITWLMYEDLLTNNADMVALFESRYGGSIEQRVTGSGDEYFETLGTLIATGDSPDIVRYEWRSFPHAMSYNMYTPLDDYIDLDSDLWKGVKEIAEQFVYNGKHYYVPYQYKTNFALNYNNRVLEENGMQDPMKLVKENNWTWKTFEEMLKKWVDMDPNHIGYNGVGGMSFILTTGTKVIDVKGDQIINNLRTENVTRCMNWLENMRKNGLLGANETQIANGASSGYVAPDQAFVDGNLLFLGMDPSWTYPTAKEALDKAGLENEIKFVPFPRDDLSDTYYHGVDTYGYLIPSGAPNVKGALDWIELNRVEETDEENIAKAKADALDDSISYYPKCANSECNDTSDSHDDKGRHIFTAEENEAGMSTCPSCGTARREKYKVVWTEEQYDMWMELRGAEGSRFELLFDHCYGFSNDVSNLFQTGDEPLLDGPVFGDMSFTSLIESKYDVVEGYLNTYRDILKRNAAGEVVTSAAEEAPAA
;
A
#
# COMPACT_ATOMS: atom_id res chain seq x y z
N MET A 1 -20.07 -40.36 14.02
CA MET A 1 -18.83 -40.50 14.81
C MET A 1 -17.92 -41.49 14.11
N LYS A 2 -16.97 -41.00 13.30
CA LYS A 2 -15.78 -41.74 12.88
C LYS A 2 -14.68 -40.69 12.61
N ASN A 3 -13.66 -40.79 13.44
CA ASN A 3 -12.43 -39.97 13.37
C ASN A 3 -11.77 -40.09 12.00
N PHE A 4 -11.53 -38.96 11.35
CA PHE A 4 -10.48 -38.81 10.34
C PHE A 4 -9.48 -37.79 10.85
N LYS A 5 -8.49 -38.25 11.60
CA LYS A 5 -7.23 -37.57 11.76
C LYS A 5 -6.32 -38.04 10.64
N LYS A 6 -5.96 -37.17 9.71
CA LYS A 6 -4.79 -37.29 8.86
C LYS A 6 -4.03 -35.97 8.87
N PRO A 7 -2.72 -36.00 8.91
CA PRO A 7 -1.89 -34.82 9.07
C PRO A 7 -1.78 -34.09 7.72
N PHE A 8 -2.30 -32.88 7.64
CA PHE A 8 -2.02 -31.93 6.58
C PHE A 8 -1.28 -30.75 7.22
N ALA A 9 -0.02 -30.94 7.49
CA ALA A 9 0.83 -29.92 8.09
C ALA A 9 2.06 -29.66 7.22
N LEU A 10 1.89 -29.28 5.95
CA LEU A 10 3.08 -29.01 5.11
C LEU A 10 2.89 -28.07 3.92
N VAL A 11 1.89 -27.22 3.83
CA VAL A 11 1.76 -26.37 2.64
C VAL A 11 1.60 -24.86 2.92
N LEU A 12 1.45 -24.43 4.16
CA LEU A 12 1.05 -23.04 4.45
C LEU A 12 2.18 -22.04 4.74
N ALA A 13 3.44 -22.35 4.43
CA ALA A 13 4.58 -21.52 4.86
C ALA A 13 4.89 -20.29 4.00
N ALA A 14 4.24 -20.08 2.86
CA ALA A 14 4.68 -19.07 1.89
C ALA A 14 3.75 -17.85 1.70
N ALA A 15 2.51 -17.91 2.14
CA ALA A 15 1.51 -16.91 1.74
C ALA A 15 1.64 -15.52 2.39
N MET A 16 2.25 -15.40 3.56
CA MET A 16 2.33 -14.11 4.26
C MET A 16 3.56 -13.25 3.93
N THR A 17 4.54 -13.78 3.21
CA THR A 17 5.75 -13.04 2.84
C THR A 17 5.72 -12.46 1.42
N LEU A 18 4.67 -12.70 0.63
CA LEU A 18 4.67 -12.42 -0.80
C LEU A 18 3.90 -11.16 -1.25
N GLY A 19 3.40 -10.35 -0.36
CA GLY A 19 2.89 -9.02 -0.72
C GLY A 19 3.96 -8.01 -1.16
N LEU A 20 5.22 -8.41 -1.37
CA LEU A 20 6.36 -7.50 -1.37
C LEU A 20 7.28 -7.55 -2.59
N THR A 21 6.88 -8.12 -3.70
CA THR A 21 7.77 -8.10 -4.88
C THR A 21 7.04 -7.66 -6.14
N ALA A 22 6.74 -6.38 -6.24
CA ALA A 22 6.51 -5.72 -7.52
C ALA A 22 7.26 -4.39 -7.54
N CYS A 23 8.57 -4.45 -7.67
CA CYS A 23 9.32 -3.35 -8.27
C CYS A 23 10.01 -3.90 -9.51
N SER A 24 9.53 -3.46 -10.65
CA SER A 24 10.04 -3.77 -11.98
C SER A 24 11.52 -3.37 -12.08
N GLU A 25 12.29 -4.24 -12.70
CA GLU A 25 13.57 -3.87 -13.29
C GLU A 25 13.31 -2.87 -14.43
N GLY A 26 13.50 -1.60 -14.17
CA GLY A 26 13.61 -0.58 -15.18
C GLY A 26 15.02 -0.57 -15.74
N ASP A 27 15.23 -1.20 -16.88
CA ASP A 27 16.47 -1.15 -17.65
C ASP A 27 16.55 0.23 -18.33
N GLY A 28 17.51 1.04 -17.93
CA GLY A 28 17.81 2.32 -18.53
C GLY A 28 18.53 2.15 -19.88
N GLY A 29 17.84 2.37 -20.96
CA GLY A 29 18.39 2.41 -22.33
C GLY A 29 18.03 3.71 -23.04
N SER A 30 19.01 4.56 -23.19
CA SER A 30 19.00 5.82 -23.96
C SER A 30 18.82 5.59 -25.46
N GLY A 31 18.00 6.42 -26.10
CA GLY A 31 18.31 6.97 -27.44
C GLY A 31 17.51 6.45 -28.63
N GLY A 32 16.94 7.37 -29.36
CA GLY A 32 16.71 7.23 -30.78
C GLY A 32 15.32 7.68 -31.27
N GLY A 33 15.23 8.91 -31.76
CA GLY A 33 14.05 9.45 -32.41
C GLY A 33 13.64 8.64 -33.65
N GLY A 34 12.35 8.39 -33.76
CA GLY A 34 11.71 7.86 -34.95
C GLY A 34 10.35 8.53 -35.12
N ASN A 35 10.29 9.36 -36.13
CA ASN A 35 9.09 10.02 -36.61
C ASN A 35 8.04 9.00 -37.03
N SER A 36 6.92 8.89 -36.37
CA SER A 36 5.82 8.04 -36.79
C SER A 36 4.54 8.85 -36.93
N THR A 37 4.08 8.90 -38.12
CA THR A 37 2.87 9.56 -38.60
C THR A 37 1.65 9.10 -37.83
N THR A 38 1.02 10.01 -37.12
CA THR A 38 -0.23 9.81 -36.39
C THR A 38 -1.37 9.62 -37.37
N THR A 39 -1.84 8.40 -37.50
CA THR A 39 -3.17 8.13 -38.06
C THR A 39 -4.15 8.31 -36.92
N ALA A 40 -5.00 9.34 -37.02
CA ALA A 40 -6.08 9.58 -36.07
C ALA A 40 -7.00 8.34 -36.01
N ALA A 41 -6.91 7.58 -34.95
CA ALA A 41 -7.91 6.59 -34.61
C ALA A 41 -9.17 7.32 -34.18
N THR A 42 -10.24 7.11 -34.93
CA THR A 42 -11.58 7.56 -34.58
C THR A 42 -11.98 6.81 -33.30
N THR A 43 -11.91 7.49 -32.17
CA THR A 43 -12.45 6.98 -30.90
C THR A 43 -13.97 6.83 -31.07
N THR A 44 -14.44 5.63 -31.25
CA THR A 44 -15.85 5.29 -31.07
C THR A 44 -16.15 5.48 -29.58
N LYS A 45 -16.95 6.51 -29.28
CA LYS A 45 -17.48 6.77 -27.94
C LYS A 45 -18.15 5.50 -27.43
N ALA A 46 -17.70 5.00 -26.26
CA ALA A 46 -18.34 3.86 -25.62
C ALA A 46 -19.85 4.18 -25.42
N PRO A 47 -20.74 3.20 -25.55
CA PRO A 47 -22.16 3.43 -25.37
C PRO A 47 -22.43 3.95 -23.95
N GLU A 48 -23.21 5.03 -23.87
CA GLU A 48 -23.74 5.55 -22.60
C GLU A 48 -24.72 4.50 -22.04
N GLN A 49 -24.22 3.66 -21.12
CA GLN A 49 -25.06 2.73 -20.35
C GLN A 49 -25.05 3.10 -18.87
N SER A 50 -26.24 3.12 -18.30
CA SER A 50 -26.49 3.37 -16.89
C SER A 50 -26.13 2.12 -16.08
N PHE A 51 -25.16 2.21 -15.15
CA PHE A 51 -24.81 1.12 -14.24
C PHE A 51 -25.86 0.86 -13.16
N ALA A 52 -26.85 1.76 -12.95
CA ALA A 52 -27.87 1.60 -11.90
C ALA A 52 -28.86 0.47 -12.16
N GLU A 53 -28.98 0.02 -13.40
CA GLU A 53 -29.83 -1.11 -13.75
C GLU A 53 -29.11 -2.46 -13.63
N VAL A 54 -27.79 -2.43 -13.40
CA VAL A 54 -26.98 -3.65 -13.24
C VAL A 54 -27.01 -4.05 -11.77
N THR A 55 -27.99 -4.84 -11.39
CA THR A 55 -28.06 -5.42 -10.03
C THR A 55 -27.31 -6.74 -9.98
N ALA A 56 -26.62 -6.97 -8.85
CA ALA A 56 -26.04 -8.28 -8.58
C ALA A 56 -27.13 -9.38 -8.61
N ALA A 57 -26.75 -10.55 -9.11
CA ALA A 57 -27.67 -11.71 -9.06
C ALA A 57 -27.93 -12.10 -7.61
N PRO A 58 -29.14 -12.57 -7.26
CA PRO A 58 -29.41 -13.09 -5.93
C PRO A 58 -28.46 -14.24 -5.62
N ILE A 59 -27.90 -14.26 -4.41
CA ILE A 59 -27.00 -15.32 -3.98
C ILE A 59 -27.82 -16.58 -3.66
N ASP A 60 -27.42 -17.69 -4.26
CA ASP A 60 -27.80 -19.03 -3.82
C ASP A 60 -26.67 -19.59 -2.96
N GLU A 61 -26.80 -19.48 -1.64
CA GLU A 61 -25.81 -19.99 -0.69
C GLU A 61 -25.60 -21.51 -0.77
N THR A 62 -26.50 -22.22 -1.43
CA THR A 62 -26.39 -23.67 -1.65
C THR A 62 -25.66 -24.03 -2.93
N ALA A 63 -25.41 -23.04 -3.79
CA ALA A 63 -24.65 -23.25 -5.03
C ALA A 63 -23.18 -23.53 -4.73
N ALA A 64 -22.54 -24.30 -5.61
CA ALA A 64 -21.08 -24.44 -5.58
C ALA A 64 -20.41 -23.09 -5.87
N THR A 65 -19.25 -22.84 -5.26
CA THR A 65 -18.47 -21.60 -5.45
C THR A 65 -18.15 -21.31 -6.92
N GLY A 66 -17.84 -22.35 -7.70
CA GLY A 66 -17.56 -22.22 -9.14
C GLY A 66 -16.27 -21.46 -9.46
N THR A 67 -16.17 -21.01 -10.70
CA THR A 67 -15.04 -20.17 -11.15
C THR A 67 -15.36 -18.71 -10.92
N ILE A 68 -14.41 -17.95 -10.36
CA ILE A 68 -14.46 -16.49 -10.29
C ILE A 68 -13.48 -15.88 -11.29
N THR A 69 -13.87 -14.79 -11.92
CA THR A 69 -13.00 -14.00 -12.80
C THR A 69 -12.46 -12.79 -12.04
N TRP A 70 -11.12 -12.66 -12.01
CA TRP A 70 -10.43 -11.57 -11.32
C TRP A 70 -9.74 -10.66 -12.34
N LEU A 71 -10.19 -9.39 -12.43
CA LEU A 71 -9.52 -8.36 -13.25
C LEU A 71 -8.34 -7.79 -12.47
N MET A 72 -7.12 -7.83 -13.06
CA MET A 72 -5.89 -7.37 -12.45
C MET A 72 -4.86 -6.93 -13.49
N TYR A 73 -3.88 -6.13 -13.08
CA TYR A 73 -2.78 -5.66 -13.92
C TYR A 73 -1.41 -6.31 -13.58
N GLU A 74 -1.39 -7.17 -12.58
CA GLU A 74 -0.23 -7.93 -12.13
C GLU A 74 -0.55 -9.43 -12.13
N ASP A 75 0.47 -10.30 -12.16
CA ASP A 75 0.28 -11.74 -11.97
C ASP A 75 0.06 -12.05 -10.47
N LEU A 76 -1.13 -11.72 -9.98
CA LEU A 76 -1.49 -11.94 -8.59
C LEU A 76 -1.79 -13.42 -8.28
N LEU A 77 -2.14 -14.23 -9.26
CA LEU A 77 -2.38 -15.66 -9.03
C LEU A 77 -1.08 -16.38 -8.67
N THR A 78 0.00 -16.12 -9.40
CA THR A 78 1.31 -16.68 -9.04
C THR A 78 1.81 -16.13 -7.70
N ASN A 79 1.58 -14.84 -7.43
CA ASN A 79 1.99 -14.22 -6.18
C ASN A 79 1.18 -14.71 -4.97
N ASN A 80 -0.05 -15.20 -5.18
CA ASN A 80 -0.95 -15.73 -4.16
C ASN A 80 -1.25 -17.22 -4.36
N ALA A 81 -0.33 -17.99 -4.92
CA ALA A 81 -0.57 -19.39 -5.32
C ALA A 81 -1.08 -20.27 -4.16
N ASP A 82 -0.59 -20.06 -2.95
CA ASP A 82 -1.02 -20.81 -1.77
C ASP A 82 -2.47 -20.48 -1.39
N MET A 83 -2.87 -19.20 -1.45
CA MET A 83 -4.25 -18.77 -1.20
C MET A 83 -5.20 -19.29 -2.28
N VAL A 84 -4.76 -19.28 -3.54
CA VAL A 84 -5.51 -19.87 -4.66
C VAL A 84 -5.73 -21.38 -4.44
N ALA A 85 -4.66 -22.12 -4.11
CA ALA A 85 -4.76 -23.54 -3.80
C ALA A 85 -5.67 -23.83 -2.59
N LEU A 86 -5.62 -22.96 -1.57
CA LEU A 86 -6.48 -23.07 -0.40
C LEU A 86 -7.95 -22.82 -0.78
N PHE A 87 -8.23 -21.82 -1.59
CA PHE A 87 -9.56 -21.51 -2.11
C PHE A 87 -10.14 -22.71 -2.90
N GLU A 88 -9.34 -23.26 -3.82
CA GLU A 88 -9.73 -24.44 -4.59
C GLU A 88 -10.03 -25.65 -3.69
N SER A 89 -9.17 -25.90 -2.71
CA SER A 89 -9.32 -27.06 -1.82
C SER A 89 -10.48 -26.94 -0.83
N ARG A 90 -10.76 -25.71 -0.34
CA ARG A 90 -11.75 -25.45 0.72
C ARG A 90 -13.14 -25.25 0.16
N TYR A 91 -13.26 -24.52 -0.93
CA TYR A 91 -14.55 -24.13 -1.52
C TYR A 91 -14.87 -24.88 -2.82
N GLY A 92 -13.91 -25.60 -3.41
CA GLY A 92 -14.08 -26.28 -4.69
C GLY A 92 -14.20 -25.31 -5.88
N GLY A 93 -13.80 -24.05 -5.68
CA GLY A 93 -13.79 -23.01 -6.71
C GLY A 93 -12.51 -23.01 -7.54
N SER A 94 -12.42 -22.10 -8.50
CA SER A 94 -11.22 -21.79 -9.26
C SER A 94 -11.18 -20.28 -9.58
N ILE A 95 -10.00 -19.77 -9.95
CA ILE A 95 -9.84 -18.35 -10.29
C ILE A 95 -9.28 -18.23 -11.69
N GLU A 96 -9.95 -17.44 -12.54
CA GLU A 96 -9.46 -17.06 -13.87
C GLU A 96 -9.02 -15.60 -13.85
N GLN A 97 -7.81 -15.31 -14.30
CA GLN A 97 -7.27 -13.97 -14.38
C GLN A 97 -7.64 -13.31 -15.71
N ARG A 98 -8.14 -12.06 -15.64
CA ARG A 98 -8.21 -11.13 -16.76
C ARG A 98 -7.17 -10.04 -16.57
N VAL A 99 -6.25 -9.89 -17.52
CA VAL A 99 -5.15 -8.91 -17.42
C VAL A 99 -5.54 -7.61 -18.10
N THR A 100 -5.24 -6.48 -17.46
CA THR A 100 -5.40 -5.11 -17.99
C THR A 100 -4.15 -4.28 -17.70
N GLY A 101 -4.07 -3.04 -18.18
CA GLY A 101 -3.07 -2.07 -17.73
C GLY A 101 -3.38 -1.53 -16.33
N SER A 102 -2.41 -0.87 -15.72
CA SER A 102 -2.56 -0.21 -14.41
C SER A 102 -3.12 1.22 -14.55
N GLY A 103 -3.45 1.84 -13.42
CA GLY A 103 -3.87 3.24 -13.37
C GLY A 103 -5.20 3.49 -14.08
N ASP A 104 -5.23 4.44 -15.02
CA ASP A 104 -6.46 4.82 -15.76
C ASP A 104 -7.02 3.66 -16.58
N GLU A 105 -6.16 2.92 -17.26
CA GLU A 105 -6.56 1.78 -18.09
C GLU A 105 -7.32 0.71 -17.31
N TYR A 106 -6.93 0.50 -16.04
CA TYR A 106 -7.63 -0.44 -15.16
C TYR A 106 -9.10 -0.06 -14.96
N PHE A 107 -9.37 1.21 -14.60
CA PHE A 107 -10.73 1.68 -14.36
C PHE A 107 -11.54 1.81 -15.64
N GLU A 108 -10.92 2.22 -16.75
CA GLU A 108 -11.57 2.27 -18.07
C GLU A 108 -11.97 0.87 -18.55
N THR A 109 -11.08 -0.11 -18.38
CA THR A 109 -11.37 -1.51 -18.71
C THR A 109 -12.49 -2.05 -17.84
N LEU A 110 -12.43 -1.84 -16.51
CA LEU A 110 -13.47 -2.26 -15.59
C LEU A 110 -14.84 -1.65 -15.98
N GLY A 111 -14.88 -0.33 -16.21
CA GLY A 111 -16.10 0.36 -16.64
C GLY A 111 -16.66 -0.19 -17.96
N THR A 112 -15.80 -0.50 -18.92
CA THR A 112 -16.19 -1.09 -20.20
C THR A 112 -16.80 -2.48 -20.01
N LEU A 113 -16.17 -3.34 -19.21
CA LEU A 113 -16.66 -4.69 -18.92
C LEU A 113 -18.02 -4.66 -18.23
N ILE A 114 -18.22 -3.78 -17.24
CA ILE A 114 -19.51 -3.58 -16.58
C ILE A 114 -20.57 -3.12 -17.61
N ALA A 115 -20.25 -2.10 -18.43
CA ALA A 115 -21.17 -1.54 -19.40
C ALA A 115 -21.62 -2.53 -20.49
N THR A 116 -20.73 -3.49 -20.84
CA THR A 116 -21.04 -4.51 -21.85
C THR A 116 -21.68 -5.77 -21.28
N GLY A 117 -21.88 -5.85 -19.95
CA GLY A 117 -22.44 -7.02 -19.27
C GLY A 117 -21.46 -8.20 -19.19
N ASP A 118 -20.15 -7.94 -19.31
CA ASP A 118 -19.05 -8.92 -19.15
C ASP A 118 -18.22 -8.61 -17.89
N SER A 119 -18.91 -8.23 -16.82
CA SER A 119 -18.34 -7.87 -15.54
C SER A 119 -17.45 -8.99 -14.99
N PRO A 120 -16.26 -8.68 -14.43
CA PRO A 120 -15.52 -9.65 -13.63
C PRO A 120 -16.25 -9.88 -12.28
N ASP A 121 -15.92 -10.98 -11.60
CA ASP A 121 -16.54 -11.30 -10.31
C ASP A 121 -15.90 -10.53 -9.17
N ILE A 122 -14.58 -10.26 -9.27
CA ILE A 122 -13.82 -9.63 -8.20
C ILE A 122 -12.73 -8.73 -8.75
N VAL A 123 -12.42 -7.67 -8.00
CA VAL A 123 -11.29 -6.76 -8.23
C VAL A 123 -10.63 -6.42 -6.90
N ARG A 124 -9.31 -6.18 -6.93
CA ARG A 124 -8.59 -5.67 -5.76
C ARG A 124 -8.93 -4.19 -5.55
N TYR A 125 -8.96 -3.76 -4.29
CA TYR A 125 -9.04 -2.34 -3.96
C TYR A 125 -7.82 -1.61 -4.50
N GLU A 126 -8.08 -0.53 -5.23
CA GLU A 126 -7.11 0.45 -5.70
C GLU A 126 -7.55 1.84 -5.20
N TRP A 127 -6.62 2.78 -5.06
CA TRP A 127 -6.90 4.08 -4.45
C TRP A 127 -8.14 4.78 -4.98
N ARG A 128 -8.33 4.80 -6.31
CA ARG A 128 -9.51 5.40 -6.95
C ARG A 128 -10.77 4.53 -6.90
N SER A 129 -10.71 3.38 -6.27
CA SER A 129 -11.94 2.62 -6.01
C SER A 129 -12.89 3.40 -5.11
N PHE A 130 -12.35 4.17 -4.14
CA PHE A 130 -13.14 4.99 -3.24
C PHE A 130 -12.56 6.42 -3.12
N PRO A 131 -13.33 7.51 -3.29
CA PRO A 131 -14.76 7.51 -3.67
C PRO A 131 -15.02 7.49 -5.18
N HIS A 132 -13.99 7.59 -6.04
CA HIS A 132 -14.15 7.79 -7.47
C HIS A 132 -15.03 6.72 -8.13
N ALA A 133 -14.54 5.48 -8.26
CA ALA A 133 -15.28 4.44 -9.00
C ALA A 133 -16.62 4.07 -8.32
N MET A 134 -16.72 4.20 -6.98
CA MET A 134 -17.98 4.02 -6.26
C MET A 134 -18.99 5.07 -6.63
N SER A 135 -18.58 6.32 -6.84
CA SER A 135 -19.47 7.41 -7.23
C SER A 135 -20.16 7.15 -8.58
N TYR A 136 -19.53 6.35 -9.44
CA TYR A 136 -20.09 5.91 -10.73
C TYR A 136 -20.82 4.57 -10.66
N ASN A 137 -21.15 4.08 -9.45
CA ASN A 137 -21.88 2.82 -9.23
C ASN A 137 -21.19 1.59 -9.83
N MET A 138 -19.85 1.56 -9.83
CA MET A 138 -19.09 0.47 -10.41
C MET A 138 -19.04 -0.78 -9.51
N TYR A 139 -19.55 -0.72 -8.28
CA TYR A 139 -19.46 -1.81 -7.31
C TYR A 139 -20.79 -2.16 -6.66
N THR A 140 -20.86 -3.37 -6.16
CA THR A 140 -22.01 -3.94 -5.43
C THR A 140 -21.85 -3.66 -3.94
N PRO A 141 -22.91 -3.15 -3.24
CA PRO A 141 -22.88 -2.99 -1.78
C PRO A 141 -22.73 -4.35 -1.07
N LEU A 142 -22.01 -4.36 0.05
CA LEU A 142 -21.70 -5.56 0.83
C LEU A 142 -22.54 -5.72 2.09
N ASP A 143 -23.40 -4.73 2.44
CA ASP A 143 -24.17 -4.72 3.69
C ASP A 143 -25.13 -5.91 3.86
N ASP A 144 -25.63 -6.46 2.76
CA ASP A 144 -26.53 -7.63 2.79
C ASP A 144 -25.74 -8.96 2.96
N TYR A 145 -24.40 -8.93 2.90
CA TYR A 145 -23.54 -10.11 2.84
C TYR A 145 -22.52 -10.19 3.97
N ILE A 146 -22.06 -9.06 4.48
CA ILE A 146 -21.01 -8.99 5.52
C ILE A 146 -21.58 -8.31 6.75
N ASP A 147 -21.65 -9.05 7.86
CA ASP A 147 -22.00 -8.53 9.18
C ASP A 147 -20.73 -8.03 9.89
N LEU A 148 -20.54 -6.70 9.90
CA LEU A 148 -19.40 -6.05 10.54
C LEU A 148 -19.40 -6.18 12.07
N ASP A 149 -20.48 -6.63 12.70
CA ASP A 149 -20.56 -6.88 14.13
C ASP A 149 -20.20 -8.34 14.49
N SER A 150 -20.05 -9.20 13.50
CA SER A 150 -19.63 -10.59 13.70
C SER A 150 -18.20 -10.70 14.21
N ASP A 151 -17.87 -11.82 14.86
CA ASP A 151 -16.52 -12.07 15.38
C ASP A 151 -15.45 -12.03 14.30
N LEU A 152 -15.77 -12.42 13.08
CA LEU A 152 -14.85 -12.40 11.95
C LEU A 152 -14.50 -10.96 11.50
N TRP A 153 -15.49 -10.07 11.48
CA TRP A 153 -15.35 -8.75 10.83
C TRP A 153 -15.20 -7.59 11.82
N LYS A 154 -15.57 -7.75 13.10
CA LYS A 154 -15.53 -6.64 14.10
C LYS A 154 -14.17 -5.96 14.21
N GLY A 155 -13.07 -6.70 14.00
CA GLY A 155 -11.71 -6.15 14.09
C GLY A 155 -11.33 -5.21 12.95
N VAL A 156 -12.11 -5.15 11.87
CA VAL A 156 -11.90 -4.24 10.73
C VAL A 156 -13.01 -3.21 10.58
N LYS A 157 -14.01 -3.23 11.45
CA LYS A 157 -15.19 -2.36 11.40
C LYS A 157 -14.82 -0.88 11.42
N GLU A 158 -13.93 -0.46 12.31
CA GLU A 158 -13.55 0.95 12.46
C GLU A 158 -13.06 1.58 11.15
N ILE A 159 -12.27 0.84 10.38
CA ILE A 159 -11.81 1.31 9.08
C ILE A 159 -12.87 1.09 7.99
N ALA A 160 -13.63 -0.01 8.02
CA ALA A 160 -14.71 -0.21 7.06
C ALA A 160 -15.74 0.95 7.10
N GLU A 161 -16.04 1.48 8.29
CA GLU A 161 -16.89 2.66 8.47
C GLU A 161 -16.31 3.95 7.83
N GLN A 162 -15.02 4.00 7.53
CA GLN A 162 -14.40 5.11 6.82
C GLN A 162 -14.60 5.02 5.29
N PHE A 163 -15.13 3.90 4.80
CA PHE A 163 -15.42 3.65 3.39
C PHE A 163 -16.93 3.62 3.07
N VAL A 164 -17.74 4.21 3.92
CA VAL A 164 -19.19 4.32 3.69
C VAL A 164 -19.46 5.36 2.60
N TYR A 165 -20.18 4.96 1.56
CA TYR A 165 -20.65 5.82 0.47
C TYR A 165 -22.17 5.71 0.33
N ASN A 166 -22.88 6.83 0.34
CA ASN A 166 -24.34 6.88 0.25
C ASN A 166 -25.02 5.90 1.25
N GLY A 167 -24.49 5.82 2.48
CA GLY A 167 -25.02 4.99 3.57
C GLY A 167 -24.79 3.49 3.42
N LYS A 168 -23.90 3.06 2.51
CA LYS A 168 -23.58 1.66 2.25
C LYS A 168 -22.09 1.39 2.24
N HIS A 169 -21.71 0.17 2.59
CA HIS A 169 -20.34 -0.34 2.47
C HIS A 169 -20.19 -1.08 1.14
N TYR A 170 -19.25 -0.64 0.32
CA TYR A 170 -18.87 -1.32 -0.94
C TYR A 170 -17.52 -2.02 -0.81
N TYR A 171 -16.81 -1.70 0.27
CA TYR A 171 -15.48 -2.19 0.57
C TYR A 171 -15.36 -2.52 2.05
N VAL A 172 -14.92 -3.74 2.35
CA VAL A 172 -14.54 -4.16 3.68
C VAL A 172 -13.12 -4.73 3.61
N PRO A 173 -12.16 -4.13 4.30
CA PRO A 173 -10.79 -4.65 4.29
C PRO A 173 -10.73 -5.99 5.01
N TYR A 174 -9.93 -6.92 4.49
CA TYR A 174 -9.61 -8.11 5.25
C TYR A 174 -8.39 -7.91 6.15
N GLN A 175 -7.54 -6.91 5.84
CA GLN A 175 -6.30 -6.63 6.53
C GLN A 175 -5.97 -5.13 6.51
N TYR A 176 -5.30 -4.65 7.56
CA TYR A 176 -4.65 -3.35 7.56
C TYR A 176 -3.16 -3.50 7.28
N LYS A 177 -2.60 -2.50 6.63
CA LYS A 177 -1.19 -2.33 6.42
C LYS A 177 -0.77 -1.00 7.04
N THR A 178 0.36 -0.97 7.74
CA THR A 178 0.96 0.32 8.07
C THR A 178 1.27 1.05 6.78
N ASN A 179 0.86 2.30 6.63
CA ASN A 179 1.16 3.04 5.43
C ASN A 179 2.67 3.33 5.41
N PHE A 180 3.14 4.14 6.35
CA PHE A 180 4.54 4.48 6.48
C PHE A 180 4.93 4.59 7.95
N ALA A 181 6.23 4.41 8.22
CA ALA A 181 6.82 4.62 9.54
C ALA A 181 8.20 5.27 9.39
N LEU A 182 8.80 5.70 10.47
CA LEU A 182 10.14 6.26 10.48
C LEU A 182 11.16 5.15 10.73
N ASN A 183 11.90 4.79 9.68
CA ASN A 183 12.99 3.83 9.78
C ASN A 183 14.26 4.54 10.22
N TYR A 184 15.07 3.89 11.04
CA TYR A 184 16.36 4.39 11.51
C TYR A 184 17.35 3.25 11.74
N ASN A 185 18.64 3.55 11.68
CA ASN A 185 19.70 2.59 12.04
C ASN A 185 20.12 2.81 13.49
N ASN A 186 19.78 1.87 14.37
CA ASN A 186 20.07 1.98 15.81
C ASN A 186 21.56 2.11 16.10
N ARG A 187 22.41 1.41 15.35
CA ARG A 187 23.88 1.55 15.48
C ARG A 187 24.33 3.00 15.30
N VAL A 188 23.80 3.68 14.27
CA VAL A 188 24.13 5.09 14.02
C VAL A 188 23.71 5.98 15.18
N LEU A 189 22.54 5.72 15.79
CA LEU A 189 22.09 6.45 16.98
C LEU A 189 23.02 6.22 18.18
N GLU A 190 23.38 4.97 18.45
CA GLU A 190 24.23 4.60 19.60
C GLU A 190 25.65 5.19 19.46
N GLU A 191 26.27 5.07 18.29
CA GLU A 191 27.61 5.61 18.01
C GLU A 191 27.69 7.14 18.23
N ASN A 192 26.55 7.85 18.01
CA ASN A 192 26.46 9.29 18.15
C ASN A 192 25.81 9.76 19.45
N GLY A 193 25.56 8.84 20.39
CA GLY A 193 24.95 9.17 21.69
C GLY A 193 23.57 9.81 21.55
N MET A 194 22.80 9.35 20.57
CA MET A 194 21.42 9.72 20.34
C MET A 194 20.48 8.82 21.16
N GLN A 195 19.30 9.32 21.46
CA GLN A 195 18.30 8.55 22.20
C GLN A 195 17.57 7.58 21.24
N ASP A 196 17.26 6.36 21.69
CA ASP A 196 16.47 5.41 20.90
C ASP A 196 15.00 5.86 20.83
N PRO A 197 14.46 6.13 19.61
CA PRO A 197 13.07 6.52 19.43
C PRO A 197 12.06 5.49 19.94
N MET A 198 12.36 4.20 19.86
CA MET A 198 11.50 3.14 20.37
C MET A 198 11.27 3.28 21.89
N LYS A 199 12.30 3.69 22.62
CA LYS A 199 12.18 3.99 24.04
C LYS A 199 11.29 5.22 24.28
N LEU A 200 11.41 6.26 23.46
CA LEU A 200 10.54 7.44 23.54
C LEU A 200 9.07 7.10 23.27
N VAL A 201 8.79 6.19 22.31
CA VAL A 201 7.42 5.69 22.09
C VAL A 201 6.87 4.99 23.33
N LYS A 202 7.65 4.10 23.95
CA LYS A 202 7.25 3.39 25.17
C LYS A 202 6.99 4.34 26.37
N GLU A 203 7.77 5.39 26.46
CA GLU A 203 7.66 6.41 27.49
C GLU A 203 6.56 7.45 27.19
N ASN A 204 5.80 7.29 26.09
CA ASN A 204 4.81 8.25 25.59
C ASN A 204 5.39 9.66 25.33
N ASN A 205 6.67 9.72 24.97
CA ASN A 205 7.44 10.96 24.76
C ASN A 205 7.98 11.09 23.32
N TRP A 206 7.48 10.26 22.38
CA TRP A 206 7.77 10.38 20.97
C TRP A 206 6.80 11.36 20.33
N THR A 207 7.17 12.66 20.33
CA THR A 207 6.33 13.76 19.89
C THR A 207 7.03 14.61 18.82
N TRP A 208 6.31 15.52 18.16
CA TRP A 208 6.89 16.47 17.21
C TRP A 208 8.08 17.21 17.81
N LYS A 209 7.97 17.65 19.06
CA LYS A 209 9.04 18.35 19.76
C LYS A 209 10.29 17.47 19.90
N THR A 210 10.16 16.25 20.40
CA THR A 210 11.30 15.35 20.59
C THR A 210 11.92 14.93 19.24
N PHE A 211 11.10 14.72 18.24
CA PHE A 211 11.56 14.48 16.87
C PHE A 211 12.40 15.65 16.33
N GLU A 212 11.87 16.88 16.38
CA GLU A 212 12.58 18.09 15.94
C GLU A 212 13.90 18.30 16.70
N GLU A 213 13.90 18.08 18.02
CA GLU A 213 15.11 18.16 18.85
C GLU A 213 16.19 17.15 18.42
N MET A 214 15.77 15.92 18.08
CA MET A 214 16.67 14.90 17.55
C MET A 214 17.24 15.30 16.19
N LEU A 215 16.40 15.79 15.27
CA LEU A 215 16.85 16.25 13.96
C LEU A 215 17.86 17.41 14.08
N LYS A 216 17.59 18.40 14.93
CA LYS A 216 18.51 19.52 15.19
C LYS A 216 19.86 19.03 15.69
N LYS A 217 19.84 18.18 16.73
CA LYS A 217 21.06 17.62 17.28
C LYS A 217 21.88 16.88 16.21
N TRP A 218 21.22 16.13 15.32
CA TRP A 218 21.86 15.35 14.27
C TRP A 218 22.51 16.23 13.21
N VAL A 219 21.78 17.20 12.65
CA VAL A 219 22.25 18.11 11.61
C VAL A 219 23.37 19.02 12.11
N ASP A 220 23.34 19.41 13.39
CA ASP A 220 24.37 20.24 14.00
C ASP A 220 25.73 19.51 14.19
N MET A 221 25.75 18.16 14.13
CA MET A 221 26.99 17.38 14.30
C MET A 221 27.89 17.39 13.05
N ASP A 222 27.29 17.32 11.85
CA ASP A 222 28.03 17.25 10.59
C ASP A 222 27.21 17.90 9.45
N PRO A 223 27.79 18.72 8.58
CA PRO A 223 27.11 19.35 7.45
C PRO A 223 26.60 18.36 6.39
N ASN A 224 27.09 17.10 6.40
CA ASN A 224 26.58 16.04 5.53
C ASN A 224 25.36 15.33 6.11
N HIS A 225 25.05 15.55 7.39
CA HIS A 225 23.91 14.92 8.03
C HIS A 225 22.58 15.46 7.50
N ILE A 226 21.65 14.56 7.26
CA ILE A 226 20.27 14.82 6.85
C ILE A 226 19.36 14.33 7.99
N GLY A 227 18.47 15.18 8.47
CA GLY A 227 17.60 14.81 9.57
C GLY A 227 16.54 13.80 9.17
N TYR A 228 15.75 14.14 8.16
CA TYR A 228 14.63 13.33 7.66
C TYR A 228 14.52 13.40 6.14
N ASN A 229 14.22 12.25 5.53
CA ASN A 229 13.84 12.15 4.13
C ASN A 229 12.76 11.06 3.96
N GLY A 230 12.07 11.00 2.81
CA GLY A 230 11.08 9.95 2.52
C GLY A 230 9.70 10.50 2.17
N VAL A 231 8.64 10.00 2.80
CA VAL A 231 7.26 10.43 2.51
C VAL A 231 6.95 11.80 3.09
N GLY A 232 6.03 12.51 2.43
CA GLY A 232 5.76 13.91 2.68
C GLY A 232 4.73 14.24 3.77
N GLY A 233 4.06 15.37 3.55
CA GLY A 233 3.26 16.02 4.57
C GLY A 233 2.05 15.24 5.08
N MET A 234 1.43 14.37 4.26
CA MET A 234 0.21 13.66 4.66
C MET A 234 0.41 12.81 5.91
N SER A 235 1.48 12.03 5.99
CA SER A 235 1.75 11.16 7.14
C SER A 235 1.88 11.95 8.45
N PHE A 236 2.45 13.16 8.40
CA PHE A 236 2.52 14.06 9.57
C PHE A 236 1.16 14.68 9.89
N ILE A 237 0.36 15.08 8.88
CA ILE A 237 -0.98 15.63 9.10
C ILE A 237 -1.85 14.63 9.85
N LEU A 238 -1.81 13.35 9.46
CA LEU A 238 -2.58 12.28 10.11
C LEU A 238 -2.28 12.17 11.61
N THR A 239 -1.06 12.52 12.07
CA THR A 239 -0.73 12.51 13.51
C THR A 239 -1.50 13.54 14.33
N THR A 240 -2.17 14.49 13.67
CA THR A 240 -3.09 15.45 14.32
C THR A 240 -4.52 14.92 14.51
N GLY A 241 -4.81 13.70 14.06
CA GLY A 241 -6.16 13.16 13.98
C GLY A 241 -7.00 13.75 12.83
N THR A 242 -6.36 14.47 11.90
CA THR A 242 -7.06 15.14 10.79
C THR A 242 -6.68 14.49 9.45
N LYS A 243 -7.68 14.13 8.67
CA LYS A 243 -7.49 13.72 7.28
C LYS A 243 -7.47 14.96 6.39
N VAL A 244 -6.67 14.96 5.34
CA VAL A 244 -6.61 16.07 4.38
C VAL A 244 -7.94 16.23 3.65
N ILE A 245 -8.45 15.13 3.11
CA ILE A 245 -9.81 15.04 2.59
C ILE A 245 -10.52 13.91 3.32
N ASP A 246 -11.63 14.23 3.96
CA ASP A 246 -12.45 13.25 4.66
C ASP A 246 -13.75 12.98 3.89
N VAL A 247 -14.06 11.70 3.68
CA VAL A 247 -15.34 11.26 3.14
C VAL A 247 -16.10 10.62 4.30
N LYS A 248 -17.15 11.29 4.76
CA LYS A 248 -17.92 10.87 5.93
C LYS A 248 -19.40 10.78 5.58
N GLY A 249 -19.86 9.56 5.33
CA GLY A 249 -21.22 9.31 4.87
C GLY A 249 -21.47 9.97 3.50
N ASP A 250 -22.36 10.97 3.51
CA ASP A 250 -22.72 11.76 2.33
C ASP A 250 -21.92 13.08 2.18
N GLN A 251 -20.88 13.27 2.99
CA GLN A 251 -20.11 14.51 3.02
C GLN A 251 -18.67 14.28 2.57
N ILE A 252 -18.19 15.19 1.72
CA ILE A 252 -16.79 15.30 1.35
C ILE A 252 -16.25 16.61 1.96
N ILE A 253 -15.32 16.49 2.89
CA ILE A 253 -14.81 17.60 3.70
C ILE A 253 -13.38 17.90 3.28
N ASN A 254 -13.12 19.14 2.89
CA ASN A 254 -11.78 19.64 2.61
C ASN A 254 -11.19 20.28 3.88
N ASN A 255 -10.19 19.64 4.45
CA ASN A 255 -9.55 20.09 5.68
C ASN A 255 -8.28 20.92 5.47
N LEU A 256 -7.90 21.23 4.23
CA LEU A 256 -6.67 21.95 3.89
C LEU A 256 -6.49 23.30 4.60
N ARG A 257 -7.61 23.97 4.97
CA ARG A 257 -7.58 25.27 5.70
C ARG A 257 -7.87 25.12 7.20
N THR A 258 -7.96 23.92 7.73
CA THR A 258 -8.13 23.71 9.17
C THR A 258 -6.87 24.08 9.94
N GLU A 259 -7.05 24.40 11.23
CA GLU A 259 -5.94 24.76 12.11
C GLU A 259 -4.90 23.64 12.21
N ASN A 260 -5.32 22.38 12.33
CA ASN A 260 -4.43 21.23 12.45
C ASN A 260 -3.55 21.06 11.20
N VAL A 261 -4.15 21.09 10.00
CA VAL A 261 -3.40 20.98 8.74
C VAL A 261 -2.45 22.15 8.58
N THR A 262 -2.93 23.38 8.79
CA THR A 262 -2.11 24.59 8.63
C THR A 262 -0.95 24.61 9.62
N ARG A 263 -1.17 24.25 10.88
CA ARG A 263 -0.13 24.17 11.90
C ARG A 263 0.92 23.12 11.58
N CYS A 264 0.49 21.93 11.18
CA CYS A 264 1.39 20.84 10.79
C CYS A 264 2.26 21.26 9.60
N MET A 265 1.66 21.75 8.54
CA MET A 265 2.40 22.12 7.33
C MET A 265 3.35 23.32 7.56
N ASN A 266 2.97 24.30 8.37
CA ASN A 266 3.85 25.39 8.75
C ASN A 266 5.03 24.91 9.62
N TRP A 267 4.81 23.92 10.49
CA TRP A 267 5.89 23.28 11.25
C TRP A 267 6.87 22.55 10.33
N LEU A 268 6.38 21.76 9.38
CA LEU A 268 7.21 21.06 8.39
C LEU A 268 7.98 22.06 7.50
N GLU A 269 7.31 23.09 6.99
CA GLU A 269 7.96 24.17 6.21
C GLU A 269 9.09 24.85 7.00
N ASN A 270 8.87 25.12 8.29
CA ASN A 270 9.90 25.70 9.15
C ASN A 270 11.07 24.72 9.39
N MET A 271 10.80 23.44 9.59
CA MET A 271 11.86 22.43 9.69
C MET A 271 12.67 22.36 8.39
N ARG A 272 12.01 22.38 7.23
CA ARG A 272 12.68 22.44 5.92
C ARG A 272 13.59 23.67 5.80
N LYS A 273 13.09 24.87 6.12
CA LYS A 273 13.86 26.13 6.11
C LYS A 273 15.07 26.09 7.05
N ASN A 274 14.99 25.33 8.12
CA ASN A 274 16.08 25.12 9.08
C ASN A 274 17.03 23.98 8.68
N GLY A 275 16.85 23.38 7.49
CA GLY A 275 17.70 22.30 6.97
C GLY A 275 17.53 20.96 7.67
N LEU A 276 16.39 20.73 8.34
CA LEU A 276 16.12 19.49 9.08
C LEU A 276 15.45 18.42 8.20
N LEU A 277 14.77 18.83 7.12
CA LEU A 277 14.03 17.95 6.21
C LEU A 277 14.61 18.02 4.80
N GLY A 278 14.64 16.87 4.14
CA GLY A 278 15.13 16.71 2.78
C GLY A 278 16.63 16.97 2.64
N ALA A 279 17.19 16.54 1.52
CA ALA A 279 18.58 16.78 1.19
C ALA A 279 18.75 18.14 0.48
N ASN A 280 19.85 18.84 0.76
CA ASN A 280 20.25 20.03 0.00
C ASN A 280 21.01 19.66 -1.29
N GLU A 281 21.24 20.62 -2.18
CA GLU A 281 21.91 20.39 -3.47
C GLU A 281 23.27 19.69 -3.34
N THR A 282 24.06 20.01 -2.32
CA THR A 282 25.37 19.39 -2.08
C THR A 282 25.21 17.94 -1.66
N GLN A 283 24.26 17.65 -0.77
CA GLN A 283 23.96 16.30 -0.31
C GLN A 283 23.41 15.44 -1.46
N ILE A 284 22.54 16.01 -2.31
CA ILE A 284 22.03 15.34 -3.53
C ILE A 284 23.18 15.04 -4.49
N ALA A 285 24.10 15.98 -4.71
CA ALA A 285 25.27 15.76 -5.56
C ALA A 285 26.21 14.66 -5.00
N ASN A 286 26.17 14.40 -3.69
CA ASN A 286 26.91 13.34 -3.00
C ASN A 286 26.12 12.01 -2.92
N GLY A 287 24.97 11.90 -3.58
CA GLY A 287 24.20 10.65 -3.69
C GLY A 287 23.00 10.54 -2.77
N ALA A 288 22.64 11.58 -2.01
CA ALA A 288 21.39 11.60 -1.28
C ALA A 288 20.19 11.74 -2.24
N SER A 289 19.07 11.18 -1.86
CA SER A 289 17.81 11.29 -2.59
C SER A 289 17.19 12.69 -2.44
N SER A 290 16.54 13.17 -3.49
CA SER A 290 15.77 14.42 -3.45
C SER A 290 14.36 14.27 -2.88
N GLY A 291 13.97 13.10 -2.43
CA GLY A 291 12.62 12.80 -1.94
C GLY A 291 12.42 11.32 -1.66
N TYR A 292 11.24 10.82 -2.00
CA TYR A 292 10.88 9.42 -1.80
C TYR A 292 11.68 8.47 -2.68
N VAL A 293 12.72 7.84 -2.12
CA VAL A 293 13.48 6.75 -2.76
C VAL A 293 13.98 5.76 -1.70
N ALA A 294 13.81 4.48 -1.91
CA ALA A 294 14.34 3.43 -1.04
C ALA A 294 15.19 2.42 -1.82
N PRO A 295 16.36 2.04 -1.29
CA PRO A 295 16.98 2.66 -0.12
C PRO A 295 17.65 3.99 -0.50
N ASP A 296 17.51 5.00 0.36
CA ASP A 296 18.32 6.22 0.23
C ASP A 296 19.78 5.89 0.56
N GLN A 297 20.72 6.26 -0.34
CA GLN A 297 22.13 5.97 -0.11
C GLN A 297 22.66 6.67 1.15
N ALA A 298 22.14 7.86 1.47
CA ALA A 298 22.51 8.56 2.69
C ALA A 298 22.07 7.79 3.96
N PHE A 299 20.97 7.01 3.89
CA PHE A 299 20.55 6.14 4.96
C PHE A 299 21.49 4.95 5.15
N VAL A 300 21.93 4.32 4.05
CA VAL A 300 22.91 3.23 4.05
C VAL A 300 24.26 3.71 4.59
N ASP A 301 24.70 4.88 4.17
CA ASP A 301 25.98 5.49 4.61
C ASP A 301 25.93 6.02 6.06
N GLY A 302 24.76 6.02 6.68
CA GLY A 302 24.56 6.51 8.04
C GLY A 302 24.52 8.03 8.16
N ASN A 303 24.29 8.76 7.07
CA ASN A 303 24.16 10.22 7.05
C ASN A 303 22.72 10.70 7.22
N LEU A 304 21.72 9.86 6.93
CA LEU A 304 20.30 10.15 7.13
C LEU A 304 19.81 9.52 8.45
N LEU A 305 19.24 10.35 9.35
CA LEU A 305 18.79 9.89 10.66
C LEU A 305 17.49 9.10 10.57
N PHE A 306 16.47 9.65 9.87
CA PHE A 306 15.17 9.00 9.69
C PHE A 306 14.76 8.94 8.23
N LEU A 307 14.34 7.74 7.81
CA LEU A 307 13.74 7.50 6.50
C LEU A 307 12.25 7.16 6.67
N GLY A 308 11.36 8.03 6.17
CA GLY A 308 9.91 7.81 6.14
C GLY A 308 9.52 6.87 5.00
N MET A 309 9.35 5.58 5.31
CA MET A 309 9.02 4.52 4.35
C MET A 309 8.29 3.37 5.01
N ASP A 310 7.68 2.50 4.21
CA ASP A 310 7.19 1.22 4.69
C ASP A 310 8.36 0.37 5.25
N PRO A 311 8.33 0.00 6.53
CA PRO A 311 9.41 -0.78 7.14
C PRO A 311 9.66 -2.12 6.46
N SER A 312 8.61 -2.76 5.96
CA SER A 312 8.72 -4.07 5.31
C SER A 312 9.43 -4.01 3.94
N TRP A 313 9.45 -2.84 3.30
CA TRP A 313 10.22 -2.59 2.07
C TRP A 313 11.63 -2.10 2.39
N THR A 314 11.74 -1.22 3.38
CA THR A 314 13.02 -0.61 3.76
C THR A 314 13.99 -1.65 4.30
N TYR A 315 13.52 -2.52 5.20
CA TYR A 315 14.40 -3.48 5.89
C TYR A 315 15.19 -4.38 4.93
N PRO A 316 14.56 -5.16 4.01
CA PRO A 316 15.32 -6.08 3.15
C PRO A 316 16.27 -5.36 2.19
N THR A 317 15.87 -4.22 1.64
CA THR A 317 16.69 -3.44 0.70
C THR A 317 17.88 -2.78 1.38
N ALA A 318 17.66 -2.17 2.53
CA ALA A 318 18.73 -1.55 3.30
C ALA A 318 19.67 -2.61 3.88
N LYS A 319 19.15 -3.77 4.33
CA LYS A 319 19.99 -4.90 4.77
C LYS A 319 20.91 -5.38 3.65
N GLU A 320 20.38 -5.60 2.45
CA GLU A 320 21.21 -6.01 1.29
C GLU A 320 22.33 -5.00 1.01
N ALA A 321 22.03 -3.71 1.09
CA ALA A 321 23.02 -2.65 0.87
C ALA A 321 24.07 -2.57 1.99
N LEU A 322 23.66 -2.69 3.26
CA LEU A 322 24.56 -2.69 4.43
C LEU A 322 25.46 -3.92 4.43
N ASP A 323 24.93 -5.11 4.16
CA ASP A 323 25.72 -6.35 4.07
C ASP A 323 26.78 -6.25 2.96
N LYS A 324 26.43 -5.70 1.79
CA LYS A 324 27.40 -5.46 0.70
C LYS A 324 28.50 -4.45 1.09
N ALA A 325 28.16 -3.48 1.92
CA ALA A 325 29.12 -2.52 2.47
C ALA A 325 29.93 -3.06 3.65
N GLY A 326 29.63 -4.25 4.14
CA GLY A 326 30.26 -4.85 5.33
C GLY A 326 29.91 -4.14 6.64
N LEU A 327 28.74 -3.50 6.68
CA LEU A 327 28.23 -2.75 7.82
C LEU A 327 27.21 -3.58 8.59
N GLU A 328 27.21 -3.43 9.92
CA GLU A 328 26.18 -4.06 10.76
C GLU A 328 24.80 -3.44 10.50
N ASN A 329 23.79 -4.29 10.44
CA ASN A 329 22.42 -3.91 10.21
C ASN A 329 21.62 -3.95 11.51
N GLU A 330 21.27 -2.78 12.01
CA GLU A 330 20.36 -2.61 13.15
C GLU A 330 19.19 -1.69 12.77
N ILE A 331 18.58 -1.96 11.62
CA ILE A 331 17.44 -1.16 11.17
C ILE A 331 16.25 -1.45 12.07
N LYS A 332 15.71 -0.38 12.62
CA LYS A 332 14.48 -0.33 13.41
C LYS A 332 13.50 0.68 12.80
N PHE A 333 12.29 0.69 13.31
CA PHE A 333 11.28 1.68 12.93
C PHE A 333 10.40 2.07 14.11
N VAL A 334 9.81 3.25 14.00
CA VAL A 334 8.81 3.80 14.94
C VAL A 334 7.71 4.48 14.16
N PRO A 335 6.50 4.68 14.73
CA PRO A 335 5.46 5.49 14.10
C PRO A 335 5.94 6.93 13.86
N PHE A 336 5.20 7.69 13.05
CA PHE A 336 5.36 9.13 13.01
C PHE A 336 5.14 9.72 14.40
N PRO A 337 5.85 10.81 14.76
CA PRO A 337 5.78 11.37 16.11
C PRO A 337 4.40 11.93 16.38
N ARG A 338 3.89 11.70 17.57
CA ARG A 338 2.60 12.24 18.03
C ARG A 338 2.62 13.76 18.05
N ASP A 339 1.53 14.38 17.66
CA ASP A 339 1.32 15.82 17.83
C ASP A 339 1.39 16.19 19.33
N ASP A 340 2.17 17.23 19.67
CA ASP A 340 2.32 17.71 21.06
C ASP A 340 1.01 18.21 21.67
N LEU A 341 0.02 18.57 20.85
CA LEU A 341 -1.30 19.04 21.30
C LEU A 341 -2.33 17.91 21.44
N SER A 342 -1.95 16.67 21.15
CA SER A 342 -2.82 15.49 21.28
C SER A 342 -2.30 14.53 22.33
N ASP A 343 -3.21 13.95 23.11
CA ASP A 343 -2.91 12.81 24.00
C ASP A 343 -3.05 11.46 23.27
N THR A 344 -3.64 11.46 22.08
CA THR A 344 -3.87 10.27 21.25
C THR A 344 -2.77 10.13 20.21
N TYR A 345 -2.28 8.91 20.04
CA TYR A 345 -1.45 8.53 18.90
C TYR A 345 -2.34 8.19 17.71
N TYR A 346 -2.35 9.04 16.70
CA TYR A 346 -2.98 8.75 15.42
C TYR A 346 -1.97 8.17 14.45
N HIS A 347 -2.39 7.19 13.66
CA HIS A 347 -1.53 6.55 12.68
C HIS A 347 -2.25 6.36 11.35
N GLY A 348 -1.58 6.71 10.25
CA GLY A 348 -2.07 6.48 8.90
C GLY A 348 -1.92 5.01 8.50
N VAL A 349 -3.00 4.41 8.01
CA VAL A 349 -2.98 3.03 7.51
C VAL A 349 -3.35 2.96 6.04
N ASP A 350 -2.87 1.91 5.40
CA ASP A 350 -3.36 1.38 4.14
C ASP A 350 -4.18 0.12 4.39
N THR A 351 -4.93 -0.33 3.40
CA THR A 351 -5.83 -1.48 3.54
C THR A 351 -5.70 -2.43 2.38
N TYR A 352 -5.87 -3.72 2.66
CA TYR A 352 -6.04 -4.74 1.64
C TYR A 352 -7.46 -5.27 1.65
N GLY A 353 -8.04 -5.38 0.47
CA GLY A 353 -9.38 -5.92 0.32
C GLY A 353 -9.79 -5.98 -1.13
N TYR A 354 -10.99 -6.47 -1.32
CA TYR A 354 -11.56 -6.70 -2.63
C TYR A 354 -12.91 -6.01 -2.75
N LEU A 355 -13.30 -5.74 -3.99
CA LEU A 355 -14.61 -5.20 -4.33
C LEU A 355 -15.29 -6.15 -5.33
N ILE A 356 -16.61 -6.17 -5.28
CA ILE A 356 -17.44 -6.93 -6.21
C ILE A 356 -17.98 -5.94 -7.25
N PRO A 357 -17.56 -6.03 -8.52
CA PRO A 357 -18.08 -5.16 -9.58
C PRO A 357 -19.59 -5.28 -9.75
N SER A 358 -20.22 -4.18 -10.16
CA SER A 358 -21.63 -4.20 -10.55
C SER A 358 -21.83 -5.19 -11.70
N GLY A 359 -22.87 -6.04 -11.61
CA GLY A 359 -23.13 -7.09 -12.59
C GLY A 359 -22.23 -8.30 -12.54
N ALA A 360 -21.45 -8.46 -11.48
CA ALA A 360 -20.64 -9.66 -11.24
C ALA A 360 -21.51 -10.92 -11.33
N PRO A 361 -21.17 -11.90 -12.18
CA PRO A 361 -22.00 -13.09 -12.38
C PRO A 361 -21.92 -14.09 -11.22
N ASN A 362 -20.81 -14.10 -10.45
CA ASN A 362 -20.57 -15.04 -9.36
C ASN A 362 -20.24 -14.32 -8.03
N VAL A 363 -21.20 -13.59 -7.50
CA VAL A 363 -21.08 -12.86 -6.23
C VAL A 363 -20.73 -13.80 -5.07
N LYS A 364 -21.31 -15.02 -5.04
CA LYS A 364 -21.00 -16.00 -4.00
C LYS A 364 -19.52 -16.38 -3.99
N GLY A 365 -18.98 -16.74 -5.14
CA GLY A 365 -17.54 -17.09 -5.24
C GLY A 365 -16.65 -15.93 -4.83
N ALA A 366 -16.99 -14.69 -5.19
CA ALA A 366 -16.27 -13.51 -4.76
C ALA A 366 -16.31 -13.31 -3.24
N LEU A 367 -17.47 -13.53 -2.61
CA LEU A 367 -17.62 -13.47 -1.15
C LEU A 367 -16.83 -14.58 -0.45
N ASP A 368 -16.86 -15.81 -0.97
CA ASP A 368 -16.07 -16.93 -0.44
C ASP A 368 -14.56 -16.61 -0.46
N TRP A 369 -14.07 -15.91 -1.52
CA TRP A 369 -12.69 -15.45 -1.59
C TRP A 369 -12.39 -14.34 -0.57
N ILE A 370 -13.29 -13.37 -0.41
CA ILE A 370 -13.15 -12.27 0.57
C ILE A 370 -13.13 -12.84 1.98
N GLU A 371 -14.05 -13.76 2.30
CA GLU A 371 -14.13 -14.41 3.61
C GLU A 371 -12.88 -15.25 3.89
N LEU A 372 -12.40 -16.04 2.91
CA LEU A 372 -11.18 -16.81 3.05
C LEU A 372 -9.99 -15.94 3.47
N ASN A 373 -9.77 -14.83 2.78
CA ASN A 373 -8.68 -13.91 3.13
C ASN A 373 -8.82 -13.38 4.56
N ARG A 374 -10.04 -13.07 4.99
CA ARG A 374 -10.27 -12.61 6.36
C ARG A 374 -10.05 -13.69 7.41
N VAL A 375 -10.50 -14.92 7.14
CA VAL A 375 -10.31 -16.07 8.04
C VAL A 375 -8.82 -16.35 8.23
N GLU A 376 -8.04 -16.35 7.15
CA GLU A 376 -6.59 -16.58 7.22
C GLU A 376 -5.85 -15.50 8.04
N GLU A 377 -6.30 -14.24 7.97
CA GLU A 377 -5.75 -13.13 8.77
C GLU A 377 -6.12 -13.18 10.26
N THR A 378 -7.15 -13.92 10.62
CA THR A 378 -7.62 -14.04 12.01
C THR A 378 -7.34 -15.40 12.64
N ASP A 379 -6.82 -16.36 11.88
CA ASP A 379 -6.47 -17.67 12.37
C ASP A 379 -5.24 -17.63 13.28
N GLU A 380 -5.36 -18.18 14.50
CA GLU A 380 -4.31 -18.12 15.51
C GLU A 380 -3.03 -18.86 15.08
N GLU A 381 -3.15 -19.97 14.34
CA GLU A 381 -2.00 -20.74 13.86
C GLU A 381 -1.25 -19.95 12.77
N ASN A 382 -2.00 -19.27 11.89
CA ASN A 382 -1.41 -18.42 10.84
C ASN A 382 -0.73 -17.19 11.44
N ILE A 383 -1.34 -16.54 12.43
CA ILE A 383 -0.73 -15.41 13.16
C ILE A 383 0.56 -15.85 13.85
N ALA A 384 0.53 -17.00 14.56
CA ALA A 384 1.71 -17.52 15.24
C ALA A 384 2.84 -17.87 14.26
N LYS A 385 2.48 -18.42 13.10
CA LYS A 385 3.42 -18.74 12.03
C LYS A 385 4.02 -17.48 11.41
N ALA A 386 3.19 -16.48 11.07
CA ALA A 386 3.66 -15.21 10.54
C ALA A 386 4.64 -14.52 11.51
N LYS A 387 4.37 -14.62 12.83
CA LYS A 387 5.31 -14.14 13.84
C LYS A 387 6.62 -14.93 13.81
N ALA A 388 6.56 -16.26 13.78
CA ALA A 388 7.75 -17.09 13.73
C ALA A 388 8.59 -16.79 12.47
N ASP A 389 7.96 -16.64 11.31
CA ASP A 389 8.63 -16.31 10.05
C ASP A 389 9.28 -14.91 10.08
N ALA A 390 8.62 -13.94 10.71
CA ALA A 390 9.15 -12.58 10.86
C ALA A 390 10.34 -12.50 11.84
N LEU A 391 10.44 -13.45 12.78
CA LEU A 391 11.56 -13.54 13.74
C LEU A 391 12.67 -14.48 13.28
N ASP A 392 12.45 -15.24 12.19
CA ASP A 392 13.42 -16.21 11.69
C ASP A 392 14.52 -15.51 10.87
N ASP A 393 15.76 -15.60 11.36
CA ASP A 393 16.97 -15.03 10.74
C ASP A 393 17.67 -15.97 9.76
N SER A 394 17.08 -17.13 9.45
CA SER A 394 17.65 -18.06 8.50
C SER A 394 17.75 -17.46 7.09
N ILE A 395 18.81 -17.84 6.37
CA ILE A 395 19.04 -17.37 5.01
C ILE A 395 17.96 -17.93 4.08
N SER A 396 17.29 -17.04 3.37
CA SER A 396 16.38 -17.38 2.28
C SER A 396 17.08 -17.24 0.93
N TYR A 397 16.62 -17.98 -0.06
CA TYR A 397 17.16 -17.92 -1.41
C TYR A 397 16.05 -17.70 -2.45
N TYR A 398 16.39 -17.04 -3.56
CA TYR A 398 15.47 -16.98 -4.69
C TYR A 398 15.21 -18.40 -5.24
N PRO A 399 13.99 -18.68 -5.70
CA PRO A 399 13.60 -20.02 -6.15
C PRO A 399 14.23 -20.45 -7.48
N LYS A 400 14.86 -19.51 -8.21
CA LYS A 400 15.43 -19.76 -9.54
C LYS A 400 16.94 -19.54 -9.54
N CYS A 401 17.64 -20.30 -10.40
CA CYS A 401 19.06 -20.10 -10.63
C CYS A 401 19.36 -18.68 -11.10
N ALA A 402 20.39 -18.06 -10.52
CA ALA A 402 20.82 -16.69 -10.85
C ALA A 402 21.50 -16.58 -12.23
N ASN A 403 21.99 -17.70 -12.78
CA ASN A 403 22.65 -17.73 -14.08
C ASN A 403 21.61 -17.74 -15.21
N SER A 404 21.56 -16.67 -15.99
CA SER A 404 20.68 -16.56 -17.18
C SER A 404 21.00 -17.56 -18.30
N GLU A 405 22.23 -18.12 -18.29
CA GLU A 405 22.70 -19.11 -19.24
C GLU A 405 22.63 -20.55 -18.68
N CYS A 406 21.96 -20.72 -17.52
CA CYS A 406 21.73 -22.06 -16.98
C CYS A 406 20.88 -22.85 -17.97
N ASN A 407 21.37 -24.03 -18.33
CA ASN A 407 20.66 -24.92 -19.23
C ASN A 407 20.32 -26.22 -18.47
N ASP A 408 19.32 -26.11 -17.61
CA ASP A 408 18.79 -27.23 -16.85
C ASP A 408 17.94 -28.11 -17.75
N THR A 409 18.18 -29.42 -17.73
CA THR A 409 17.46 -30.44 -18.48
C THR A 409 16.55 -31.29 -17.60
N SER A 410 16.45 -30.97 -16.32
CA SER A 410 15.51 -31.62 -15.41
C SER A 410 14.08 -31.12 -15.64
N ASP A 411 13.10 -31.77 -15.02
CA ASP A 411 11.70 -31.32 -15.05
C ASP A 411 11.46 -30.04 -14.25
N SER A 412 12.48 -29.55 -13.50
CA SER A 412 12.41 -28.38 -12.63
C SER A 412 13.15 -27.18 -13.24
N HIS A 413 12.70 -26.68 -14.39
CA HIS A 413 13.25 -25.47 -15.03
C HIS A 413 12.15 -24.52 -15.49
N ASP A 414 12.49 -23.23 -15.62
CA ASP A 414 11.60 -22.24 -16.19
C ASP A 414 11.63 -22.27 -17.74
N ASP A 415 10.82 -21.45 -18.36
CA ASP A 415 10.71 -21.28 -19.83
C ASP A 415 12.03 -20.84 -20.51
N LYS A 416 12.99 -20.35 -19.75
CA LYS A 416 14.34 -19.95 -20.19
C LYS A 416 15.41 -21.00 -19.88
N GLY A 417 15.02 -22.19 -19.39
CA GLY A 417 15.93 -23.26 -18.99
C GLY A 417 16.71 -23.03 -17.71
N ARG A 418 16.30 -22.06 -16.86
CA ARG A 418 16.93 -21.86 -15.56
C ARG A 418 16.36 -22.84 -14.54
N HIS A 419 17.23 -23.51 -13.81
CA HIS A 419 16.82 -24.41 -12.74
C HIS A 419 15.92 -23.73 -11.72
N ILE A 420 14.77 -24.35 -11.39
CA ILE A 420 13.87 -23.98 -10.30
C ILE A 420 14.14 -24.93 -9.14
N PHE A 421 14.55 -24.40 -7.99
CA PHE A 421 14.88 -25.21 -6.83
C PHE A 421 13.62 -25.84 -6.24
N THR A 422 13.62 -27.15 -6.10
CA THR A 422 12.51 -27.93 -5.54
C THR A 422 12.37 -27.72 -4.03
N ALA A 423 11.25 -28.15 -3.44
CA ALA A 423 11.06 -28.11 -1.99
C ALA A 423 12.15 -28.91 -1.27
N GLU A 424 12.51 -30.10 -1.78
CA GLU A 424 13.56 -30.95 -1.21
C GLU A 424 14.94 -30.28 -1.24
N GLU A 425 15.28 -29.59 -2.33
CA GLU A 425 16.54 -28.85 -2.45
C GLU A 425 16.59 -27.62 -1.52
N ASN A 426 15.43 -26.98 -1.29
CA ASN A 426 15.28 -25.89 -0.33
C ASN A 426 15.45 -26.41 1.10
N GLU A 427 14.78 -27.51 1.46
CA GLU A 427 14.89 -28.15 2.77
C GLU A 427 16.31 -28.66 3.04
N ALA A 428 17.01 -29.14 2.00
CA ALA A 428 18.41 -29.55 2.08
C ALA A 428 19.40 -28.37 2.22
N GLY A 429 18.91 -27.12 2.16
CA GLY A 429 19.74 -25.91 2.25
C GLY A 429 20.75 -25.77 1.11
N MET A 430 20.40 -26.23 -0.11
CA MET A 430 21.30 -26.13 -1.25
C MET A 430 21.61 -24.67 -1.58
N SER A 431 22.89 -24.32 -1.51
CA SER A 431 23.38 -22.95 -1.78
C SER A 431 23.93 -22.76 -3.20
N THR A 432 23.90 -23.81 -4.03
CA THR A 432 24.38 -23.77 -5.41
C THR A 432 23.42 -24.49 -6.35
N CYS A 433 23.33 -24.03 -7.59
CA CYS A 433 22.52 -24.68 -8.63
C CYS A 433 23.11 -26.06 -8.98
N PRO A 434 22.33 -27.14 -8.90
CA PRO A 434 22.82 -28.48 -9.21
C PRO A 434 23.18 -28.63 -10.69
N SER A 435 22.56 -27.87 -11.60
CA SER A 435 22.74 -27.97 -13.04
C SER A 435 23.96 -27.22 -13.57
N CYS A 436 24.30 -26.05 -12.98
CA CYS A 436 25.41 -25.22 -13.47
C CYS A 436 26.43 -24.81 -12.42
N GLY A 437 26.24 -25.18 -11.14
CA GLY A 437 27.17 -24.86 -10.04
C GLY A 437 27.16 -23.39 -9.60
N THR A 438 26.32 -22.55 -10.20
CA THR A 438 26.21 -21.13 -9.80
C THR A 438 25.65 -21.02 -8.39
N ALA A 439 26.25 -20.15 -7.55
CA ALA A 439 25.71 -19.85 -6.24
C ALA A 439 24.28 -19.29 -6.33
N ARG A 440 23.42 -19.73 -5.42
CA ARG A 440 22.08 -19.16 -5.32
C ARG A 440 22.17 -17.71 -4.86
N ARG A 441 21.29 -16.90 -5.41
CA ARG A 441 21.11 -15.52 -4.93
C ARG A 441 20.31 -15.56 -3.65
N GLU A 442 20.87 -14.94 -2.60
CA GLU A 442 20.16 -14.74 -1.34
C GLU A 442 18.96 -13.81 -1.56
N LYS A 443 17.85 -14.15 -0.94
CA LYS A 443 16.64 -13.32 -0.87
C LYS A 443 16.59 -12.66 0.49
N TYR A 444 16.83 -11.39 0.54
CA TYR A 444 16.68 -10.63 1.77
C TYR A 444 15.19 -10.56 2.14
N LYS A 445 14.88 -10.93 3.36
CA LYS A 445 13.55 -10.89 3.95
C LYS A 445 13.56 -9.98 5.18
N VAL A 446 12.39 -9.62 5.65
CA VAL A 446 12.25 -8.97 6.96
C VAL A 446 12.71 -9.96 8.04
N VAL A 447 13.52 -9.46 8.97
CA VAL A 447 13.89 -10.18 10.20
C VAL A 447 13.79 -9.18 11.34
N TRP A 448 12.75 -9.30 12.12
CA TRP A 448 12.48 -8.39 13.23
C TRP A 448 12.80 -9.00 14.58
N THR A 449 13.05 -8.15 15.55
CA THR A 449 13.01 -8.50 16.97
C THR A 449 11.55 -8.62 17.42
N GLU A 450 11.30 -9.28 18.56
CA GLU A 450 9.98 -9.31 19.19
C GLU A 450 9.39 -7.89 19.34
N GLU A 451 10.22 -6.94 19.79
CA GLU A 451 9.80 -5.55 19.98
C GLU A 451 9.36 -4.87 18.67
N GLN A 452 10.06 -5.14 17.58
CA GLN A 452 9.69 -4.61 16.25
C GLN A 452 8.43 -5.29 15.72
N TYR A 453 8.29 -6.60 15.92
CA TYR A 453 7.08 -7.32 15.54
C TYR A 453 5.85 -6.80 16.31
N ASP A 454 5.97 -6.61 17.61
CA ASP A 454 4.88 -6.08 18.44
C ASP A 454 4.49 -4.66 17.99
N MET A 455 5.47 -3.79 17.70
CA MET A 455 5.22 -2.46 17.13
C MET A 455 4.53 -2.56 15.76
N TRP A 456 4.98 -3.47 14.90
CA TRP A 456 4.38 -3.70 13.59
C TRP A 456 2.90 -4.09 13.70
N MET A 457 2.57 -4.96 14.64
CA MET A 457 1.20 -5.39 14.89
C MET A 457 0.34 -4.26 15.48
N GLU A 458 0.90 -3.45 16.40
CA GLU A 458 0.21 -2.26 16.91
C GLU A 458 -0.14 -1.27 15.78
N LEU A 459 0.79 -1.00 14.85
CA LEU A 459 0.59 -0.11 13.71
C LEU A 459 -0.43 -0.64 12.69
N ARG A 460 -0.77 -1.92 12.78
CA ARG A 460 -1.79 -2.60 11.97
C ARG A 460 -3.11 -2.83 12.75
N GLY A 461 -3.29 -2.18 13.88
CA GLY A 461 -4.53 -2.26 14.64
C GLY A 461 -4.74 -3.56 15.40
N ALA A 462 -3.67 -4.24 15.82
CA ALA A 462 -3.79 -5.40 16.69
C ALA A 462 -4.59 -5.05 17.97
N GLU A 463 -5.26 -6.04 18.55
CA GLU A 463 -6.03 -5.86 19.78
C GLU A 463 -5.15 -5.24 20.88
N GLY A 464 -5.64 -4.17 21.50
CA GLY A 464 -4.89 -3.42 22.51
C GLY A 464 -3.89 -2.40 21.95
N SER A 465 -3.89 -2.17 20.62
CA SER A 465 -3.09 -1.09 20.02
C SER A 465 -3.37 0.25 20.70
N ARG A 466 -2.30 1.03 20.87
CA ARG A 466 -2.38 2.41 21.39
C ARG A 466 -2.74 3.44 20.31
N PHE A 467 -2.80 3.02 19.04
CA PHE A 467 -3.01 3.89 17.90
C PHE A 467 -4.47 3.92 17.47
N GLU A 468 -4.97 5.13 17.23
CA GLU A 468 -6.21 5.36 16.48
C GLU A 468 -5.87 5.43 15.00
N LEU A 469 -6.47 4.54 14.21
CA LEU A 469 -6.11 4.35 12.81
C LEU A 469 -6.92 5.25 11.89
N LEU A 470 -6.24 5.89 10.94
CA LEU A 470 -6.86 6.81 9.98
C LEU A 470 -6.50 6.40 8.55
N PHE A 471 -7.50 6.40 7.67
CA PHE A 471 -7.31 6.29 6.23
C PHE A 471 -7.68 7.62 5.57
N ASP A 472 -6.75 8.25 4.84
CA ASP A 472 -7.00 9.49 4.11
C ASP A 472 -7.46 9.18 2.69
N HIS A 473 -8.54 9.83 2.26
CA HIS A 473 -9.15 9.60 0.94
C HIS A 473 -8.64 10.54 -0.15
N CYS A 474 -7.68 11.41 0.11
CA CYS A 474 -7.29 12.47 -0.82
C CYS A 474 -6.83 11.96 -2.19
N TYR A 475 -6.25 10.77 -2.25
CA TYR A 475 -5.79 10.16 -3.50
C TYR A 475 -6.87 9.31 -4.21
N GLY A 476 -8.03 9.16 -3.60
CA GLY A 476 -9.13 8.34 -4.11
C GLY A 476 -10.04 9.02 -5.12
N PHE A 477 -9.83 10.30 -5.43
CA PHE A 477 -10.71 11.06 -6.33
C PHE A 477 -10.30 10.92 -7.80
N SER A 478 -9.24 11.58 -8.23
CA SER A 478 -8.73 11.48 -9.60
C SER A 478 -7.20 11.64 -9.60
N ASN A 479 -6.56 11.32 -10.73
CA ASN A 479 -5.13 11.57 -10.89
C ASN A 479 -4.81 13.06 -10.78
N ASP A 480 -5.70 13.94 -11.26
CA ASP A 480 -5.49 15.39 -11.17
C ASP A 480 -5.47 15.85 -9.72
N VAL A 481 -6.38 15.33 -8.88
CA VAL A 481 -6.40 15.61 -7.44
C VAL A 481 -5.14 15.06 -6.77
N SER A 482 -4.76 13.82 -7.07
CA SER A 482 -3.53 13.21 -6.54
C SER A 482 -2.29 14.03 -6.91
N ASN A 483 -2.18 14.49 -8.17
CA ASN A 483 -1.08 15.32 -8.62
C ASN A 483 -0.99 16.66 -7.90
N LEU A 484 -2.14 17.26 -7.54
CA LEU A 484 -2.16 18.50 -6.75
C LEU A 484 -1.54 18.30 -5.35
N PHE A 485 -1.60 17.09 -4.79
CA PHE A 485 -1.10 16.81 -3.44
C PHE A 485 0.36 16.36 -3.41
N GLN A 486 0.80 15.47 -4.34
CA GLN A 486 2.09 14.78 -4.24
C GLN A 486 3.06 15.00 -5.40
N THR A 487 2.60 14.91 -6.65
CA THR A 487 3.48 14.66 -7.80
C THR A 487 3.51 15.76 -8.85
N GLY A 488 2.69 16.78 -8.77
CA GLY A 488 2.68 17.91 -9.70
C GLY A 488 3.88 18.84 -9.52
N ASP A 489 4.01 19.85 -10.37
CA ASP A 489 5.10 20.83 -10.33
C ASP A 489 5.18 21.59 -9.00
N GLU A 490 4.05 21.76 -8.33
CA GLU A 490 3.94 22.44 -7.03
C GLU A 490 3.00 21.66 -6.11
N PRO A 491 3.43 20.49 -5.56
CA PRO A 491 2.55 19.66 -4.76
C PRO A 491 2.25 20.30 -3.40
N LEU A 492 0.97 20.30 -3.02
CA LEU A 492 0.48 20.97 -1.83
C LEU A 492 1.09 20.45 -0.52
N LEU A 493 1.35 19.15 -0.44
CA LEU A 493 1.85 18.52 0.78
C LEU A 493 3.35 18.27 0.75
N ASP A 494 3.92 17.91 -0.40
CA ASP A 494 5.34 17.56 -0.49
C ASP A 494 6.22 18.75 -0.86
N GLY A 495 5.67 19.74 -1.57
CA GLY A 495 6.39 20.96 -1.92
C GLY A 495 6.96 21.72 -0.72
N PRO A 496 6.20 21.94 0.36
CA PRO A 496 6.72 22.61 1.57
C PRO A 496 7.68 21.74 2.39
N VAL A 497 7.65 20.43 2.23
CA VAL A 497 8.48 19.48 2.99
C VAL A 497 9.85 19.27 2.33
N PHE A 498 9.88 19.14 1.00
CA PHE A 498 11.10 18.81 0.25
C PHE A 498 11.55 19.90 -0.72
N GLY A 499 10.66 20.82 -1.07
CA GLY A 499 10.94 21.99 -1.91
C GLY A 499 11.02 23.29 -1.13
N ASP A 500 11.29 24.38 -1.83
CA ASP A 500 11.32 25.73 -1.26
C ASP A 500 9.98 26.46 -1.47
N MET A 501 8.87 25.73 -1.24
CA MET A 501 7.52 26.23 -1.47
C MET A 501 6.85 26.60 -0.14
N SER A 502 6.07 27.68 -0.15
CA SER A 502 5.28 28.06 1.01
C SER A 502 3.91 27.39 0.96
N PHE A 503 3.55 26.67 2.01
CA PHE A 503 2.23 26.06 2.14
C PHE A 503 1.11 27.10 2.03
N THR A 504 1.26 28.25 2.70
CA THR A 504 0.30 29.35 2.62
C THR A 504 0.05 29.82 1.19
N SER A 505 1.13 30.04 0.42
CA SER A 505 1.00 30.48 -0.98
C SER A 505 0.36 29.40 -1.87
N LEU A 506 0.72 28.13 -1.65
CA LEU A 506 0.13 27.01 -2.37
C LEU A 506 -1.39 26.88 -2.09
N ILE A 507 -1.79 27.02 -0.83
CA ILE A 507 -3.22 27.00 -0.46
C ILE A 507 -3.97 28.20 -1.07
N GLU A 508 -3.40 29.39 -1.08
CA GLU A 508 -4.02 30.55 -1.71
C GLU A 508 -4.26 30.36 -3.21
N SER A 509 -3.32 29.68 -3.90
CA SER A 509 -3.40 29.48 -5.36
C SER A 509 -4.21 28.24 -5.76
N LYS A 510 -4.25 27.18 -4.96
CA LYS A 510 -4.79 25.88 -5.37
C LYS A 510 -6.05 25.42 -4.62
N TYR A 511 -6.40 26.07 -3.51
CA TYR A 511 -7.55 25.64 -2.70
C TYR A 511 -8.86 25.58 -3.51
N ASP A 512 -9.13 26.62 -4.30
CA ASP A 512 -10.36 26.69 -5.09
C ASP A 512 -10.37 25.67 -6.24
N VAL A 513 -9.19 25.29 -6.74
CA VAL A 513 -9.04 24.21 -7.72
C VAL A 513 -9.41 22.86 -7.07
N VAL A 514 -8.86 22.56 -5.88
CA VAL A 514 -9.23 21.36 -5.10
C VAL A 514 -10.73 21.35 -4.81
N GLU A 515 -11.29 22.48 -4.33
CA GLU A 515 -12.73 22.61 -4.07
C GLU A 515 -13.58 22.39 -5.34
N GLY A 516 -13.10 22.83 -6.50
CA GLY A 516 -13.76 22.58 -7.78
C GLY A 516 -13.91 21.09 -8.07
N TYR A 517 -12.84 20.32 -7.93
CA TYR A 517 -12.88 18.86 -8.06
C TYR A 517 -13.81 18.22 -7.02
N LEU A 518 -13.67 18.58 -5.75
CA LEU A 518 -14.51 18.01 -4.68
C LEU A 518 -16.00 18.34 -4.85
N ASN A 519 -16.33 19.50 -5.39
CA ASN A 519 -17.73 19.87 -5.67
C ASN A 519 -18.34 19.00 -6.76
N THR A 520 -17.57 18.58 -7.77
CA THR A 520 -18.04 17.60 -8.77
C THR A 520 -18.48 16.31 -8.07
N TYR A 521 -17.66 15.76 -7.17
CA TYR A 521 -18.04 14.55 -6.42
C TYR A 521 -19.19 14.76 -5.45
N ARG A 522 -19.28 15.94 -4.78
CA ARG A 522 -20.43 16.28 -3.93
C ARG A 522 -21.74 16.33 -4.73
N ASP A 523 -21.69 16.80 -5.97
CA ASP A 523 -22.86 16.84 -6.84
C ASP A 523 -23.24 15.44 -7.34
N ILE A 524 -22.25 14.59 -7.68
CA ILE A 524 -22.50 13.18 -7.99
C ILE A 524 -23.14 12.46 -6.79
N LEU A 525 -22.64 12.67 -5.58
CA LEU A 525 -23.22 12.12 -4.35
C LEU A 525 -24.69 12.50 -4.18
N LYS A 526 -25.03 13.78 -4.38
CA LYS A 526 -26.44 14.26 -4.29
C LYS A 526 -27.33 13.62 -5.35
N ARG A 527 -26.83 13.48 -6.57
CA ARG A 527 -27.56 12.84 -7.67
C ARG A 527 -27.80 11.36 -7.37
N ASN A 528 -26.76 10.64 -6.90
CA ASN A 528 -26.89 9.24 -6.49
C ASN A 528 -27.89 9.06 -5.34
N ALA A 529 -27.87 9.96 -4.35
CA ALA A 529 -28.83 9.94 -3.24
C ALA A 529 -30.27 10.23 -3.69
N ALA A 530 -30.46 10.98 -4.79
CA ALA A 530 -31.75 11.21 -5.42
C ALA A 530 -32.21 10.05 -6.36
N GLY A 531 -31.38 9.00 -6.50
CA GLY A 531 -31.65 7.86 -7.39
C GLY A 531 -31.32 8.15 -8.85
N GLU A 532 -30.57 9.22 -9.13
CA GLU A 532 -30.03 9.46 -10.46
C GLU A 532 -28.74 8.65 -10.65
N VAL A 533 -28.53 8.16 -11.87
CA VAL A 533 -27.33 7.42 -12.23
C VAL A 533 -26.37 8.30 -12.99
N VAL A 534 -25.20 8.51 -12.46
CA VAL A 534 -24.11 9.22 -13.13
C VAL A 534 -23.24 8.20 -13.87
N THR A 535 -23.10 8.37 -15.18
CA THR A 535 -22.58 7.30 -16.06
C THR A 535 -21.20 7.56 -16.65
N SER A 536 -20.58 8.74 -16.51
CA SER A 536 -19.28 8.99 -17.12
C SER A 536 -18.47 10.12 -16.46
N ALA A 537 -17.16 9.92 -16.44
CA ALA A 537 -16.14 10.92 -16.13
C ALA A 537 -16.03 12.07 -17.18
N ALA A 538 -16.76 12.03 -18.28
CA ALA A 538 -16.69 13.05 -19.35
C ALA A 538 -17.26 14.43 -18.93
N GLU A 539 -17.90 14.53 -17.76
CA GLU A 539 -18.39 15.78 -17.17
C GLU A 539 -17.42 16.42 -16.17
N GLU A 540 -16.24 15.81 -15.92
CA GLU A 540 -15.35 16.18 -14.81
C GLU A 540 -14.40 17.36 -15.05
N ALA A 541 -14.24 17.86 -16.26
CA ALA A 541 -13.37 19.02 -16.47
C ALA A 541 -14.09 20.29 -16.02
N PRO A 542 -13.68 20.96 -14.93
CA PRO A 542 -14.14 22.31 -14.68
C PRO A 542 -13.77 23.15 -15.90
N ALA A 543 -14.73 23.90 -16.42
CA ALA A 543 -14.47 24.86 -17.51
C ALA A 543 -13.34 25.79 -17.04
N ALA A 544 -12.22 25.77 -17.81
CA ALA A 544 -11.01 26.53 -17.54
C ALA A 544 -11.25 28.05 -17.49
#